data_8c5a459539205a3c0ea0b98c4a3e3d64
#
_entry.id   8c5a459539205a3c0ea0b98c4a3e3d64
#
_cell.length_a   1.000
_cell.length_b   1.000
_cell.length_c   1.000
_cell.angle_alpha   90.00
_cell.angle_beta   90.00
_cell.angle_gamma   90.00
#
_symmetry.space_group_name_H-M   'P 1'
#
loop_
_entity.id
_entity.type
_entity.pdbx_description
1 polymer ?
#
loop_
_entity_poly.entity_id
_entity_poly.type
_entity_poly.pdbx_seq_one_letter_code
_entity_poly.pdbx_strand_id
1 'polypeptide(L)'
;GTPYVWGGGDANGPTTGVNGGSVKGFDCSGLVLYAFAGAGVSLPHYTGYQYQRGTQIDPSQAQRGDLLFWGPGGSQHVAIYLGDGTMIEAPQAGQNVSVVPVRWANMSPKAVRLL
;
A
#
# COMPACT_ATOMS: atom_id res chain seq x y z
N GLY A 1 -0.36 11.72 7.87
CA GLY A 1 -0.12 13.05 7.38
C GLY A 1 1.05 13.21 6.43
N THR A 2 1.86 12.18 6.20
CA THR A 2 2.98 12.26 5.23
C THR A 2 2.42 12.45 3.82
N PRO A 3 3.01 13.35 3.00
CA PRO A 3 2.51 13.59 1.65
C PRO A 3 2.65 12.37 0.72
N TYR A 4 1.75 12.30 -0.27
CA TYR A 4 1.93 11.41 -1.39
C TYR A 4 3.04 11.94 -2.31
N VAL A 5 3.97 11.08 -2.68
CA VAL A 5 5.04 11.39 -3.65
C VAL A 5 5.19 10.22 -4.61
N TRP A 6 5.07 10.47 -5.91
CA TRP A 6 5.20 9.43 -6.94
C TRP A 6 6.57 8.74 -6.86
N GLY A 7 6.56 7.42 -6.74
CA GLY A 7 7.77 6.64 -6.54
C GLY A 7 8.39 6.80 -5.16
N GLY A 8 7.73 7.52 -4.24
CA GLY A 8 8.26 7.80 -2.90
C GLY A 8 8.17 6.62 -1.97
N GLY A 9 9.14 6.57 -1.05
CA GLY A 9 9.20 5.57 0.01
C GLY A 9 10.16 4.43 -0.28
N ASP A 10 10.89 4.04 0.75
CA ASP A 10 11.72 2.84 0.76
C ASP A 10 11.74 2.24 2.17
N ALA A 11 12.60 1.25 2.41
CA ALA A 11 12.68 0.58 3.71
C ALA A 11 13.07 1.52 4.86
N ASN A 12 13.64 2.69 4.56
CA ASN A 12 14.10 3.67 5.55
C ASN A 12 13.08 4.78 5.81
N GLY A 13 12.04 4.91 5.00
CA GLY A 13 11.00 5.91 5.19
C GLY A 13 10.65 6.68 3.93
N PRO A 14 10.07 7.90 4.09
CA PRO A 14 9.67 8.71 2.93
C PRO A 14 10.88 9.18 2.13
N THR A 15 10.69 9.29 0.82
CA THR A 15 11.73 9.76 -0.11
C THR A 15 11.16 10.79 -1.07
N THR A 16 12.05 11.44 -1.84
CA THR A 16 11.66 12.43 -2.85
C THR A 16 11.09 11.77 -4.13
N GLY A 17 11.10 10.45 -4.22
CA GLY A 17 10.53 9.73 -5.35
C GLY A 17 11.36 9.82 -6.62
N VAL A 18 10.73 9.48 -7.75
CA VAL A 18 11.43 9.37 -9.04
C VAL A 18 11.71 10.74 -9.68
N ASN A 19 10.92 11.75 -9.34
CA ASN A 19 11.09 13.09 -9.91
C ASN A 19 12.04 13.99 -9.10
N GLY A 20 12.54 13.50 -7.96
CA GLY A 20 13.36 14.29 -7.06
C GLY A 20 12.57 15.41 -6.40
N GLY A 21 13.26 16.51 -6.07
CA GLY A 21 12.62 17.66 -5.43
C GLY A 21 12.87 17.70 -3.93
N SER A 22 12.15 18.57 -3.22
CA SER A 22 12.35 18.82 -1.79
C SER A 22 11.33 18.12 -0.90
N VAL A 23 10.22 17.65 -1.45
CA VAL A 23 9.14 16.99 -0.69
C VAL A 23 9.41 15.50 -0.62
N LYS A 24 9.38 14.96 0.60
CA LYS A 24 9.52 13.53 0.85
C LYS A 24 8.17 12.93 1.22
N GLY A 25 7.87 11.75 0.69
CA GLY A 25 6.61 11.07 0.98
C GLY A 25 6.62 9.63 0.49
N PHE A 26 5.40 9.07 0.39
CA PHE A 26 5.17 7.71 -0.08
C PHE A 26 4.20 7.73 -1.26
N ASP A 27 4.39 6.84 -2.23
CA ASP A 27 3.26 6.39 -3.04
C ASP A 27 2.62 5.16 -2.37
N CYS A 28 1.58 4.58 -3.00
CA CYS A 28 0.81 3.52 -2.36
C CYS A 28 1.67 2.29 -2.03
N SER A 29 2.47 1.82 -2.98
CA SER A 29 3.35 0.67 -2.79
C SER A 29 4.56 0.99 -1.92
N GLY A 30 5.04 2.25 -1.94
CA GLY A 30 6.14 2.70 -1.09
C GLY A 30 5.77 2.70 0.39
N LEU A 31 4.56 3.12 0.73
CA LEU A 31 4.04 3.03 2.09
C LEU A 31 4.03 1.58 2.59
N VAL A 32 3.53 0.67 1.77
CA VAL A 32 3.47 -0.75 2.11
C VAL A 32 4.87 -1.34 2.25
N LEU A 33 5.77 -1.02 1.33
CA LEU A 33 7.16 -1.47 1.38
C LEU A 33 7.82 -1.06 2.70
N TYR A 34 7.68 0.20 3.09
CA TYR A 34 8.23 0.72 4.34
C TYR A 34 7.62 0.03 5.56
N ALA A 35 6.30 -0.09 5.60
CA ALA A 35 5.61 -0.68 6.74
C ALA A 35 6.05 -2.13 6.98
N PHE A 36 6.15 -2.93 5.92
CA PHE A 36 6.54 -4.33 6.03
C PHE A 36 8.04 -4.53 6.21
N ALA A 37 8.88 -3.59 5.76
CA ALA A 37 10.30 -3.62 6.08
C ALA A 37 10.53 -3.58 7.60
N GLY A 38 9.72 -2.81 8.31
CA GLY A 38 9.77 -2.77 9.78
C GLY A 38 9.39 -4.10 10.44
N ALA A 39 8.64 -4.95 9.75
CA ALA A 39 8.27 -6.30 10.20
C ALA A 39 9.24 -7.38 9.68
N GLY A 40 10.32 -7.00 9.01
CA GLY A 40 11.29 -7.94 8.45
C GLY A 40 10.90 -8.54 7.11
N VAL A 41 9.88 -7.98 6.43
CA VAL A 41 9.43 -8.46 5.12
C VAL A 41 9.93 -7.51 4.03
N SER A 42 10.69 -8.04 3.08
CA SER A 42 11.19 -7.28 1.94
C SER A 42 10.20 -7.35 0.78
N LEU A 43 9.77 -6.20 0.28
CA LEU A 43 8.80 -6.11 -0.82
C LEU A 43 9.35 -5.29 -1.98
N PRO A 44 8.96 -5.61 -3.23
CA PRO A 44 9.24 -4.74 -4.37
C PRO A 44 8.40 -3.47 -4.30
N HIS A 45 8.89 -2.40 -4.94
CA HIS A 45 8.20 -1.10 -4.98
C HIS A 45 7.26 -1.04 -6.19
N TYR A 46 6.28 -1.95 -6.23
CA TYR A 46 5.23 -1.96 -7.25
C TYR A 46 4.05 -2.81 -6.78
N THR A 47 2.83 -2.25 -6.87
CA THR A 47 1.62 -2.91 -6.35
C THR A 47 1.37 -4.26 -7.00
N GLY A 48 1.54 -4.38 -8.32
CA GLY A 48 1.33 -5.64 -9.04
C GLY A 48 2.25 -6.76 -8.58
N TYR A 49 3.49 -6.43 -8.23
CA TYR A 49 4.43 -7.41 -7.69
C TYR A 49 4.12 -7.74 -6.23
N GLN A 50 3.68 -6.76 -5.46
CA GLN A 50 3.23 -7.00 -4.07
C GLN A 50 2.01 -7.91 -4.04
N TYR A 51 1.12 -7.80 -5.02
CA TYR A 51 -0.07 -8.65 -5.14
C TYR A 51 0.30 -10.13 -5.31
N GLN A 52 1.46 -10.43 -5.85
CA GLN A 52 1.94 -11.79 -6.09
C GLN A 52 2.75 -12.36 -4.91
N ARG A 53 2.99 -11.55 -3.88
CA ARG A 53 3.72 -12.00 -2.67
C ARG A 53 2.75 -12.55 -1.64
N GLY A 54 3.25 -13.44 -0.79
CA GLY A 54 2.48 -13.97 0.33
C GLY A 54 1.31 -14.85 -0.09
N THR A 55 0.36 -15.01 0.82
CA THR A 55 -0.82 -15.86 0.64
C THR A 55 -2.00 -15.03 0.15
N GLN A 56 -2.59 -15.41 -0.98
CA GLN A 56 -3.80 -14.77 -1.48
C GLN A 56 -5.02 -15.30 -0.73
N ILE A 57 -5.85 -14.37 -0.28
CA ILE A 57 -7.07 -14.67 0.48
C ILE A 57 -8.25 -13.91 -0.10
N ASP A 58 -9.46 -14.35 0.23
CA ASP A 58 -10.66 -13.61 -0.13
C ASP A 58 -10.68 -12.29 0.64
N PRO A 59 -10.96 -11.14 -0.02
CA PRO A 59 -11.01 -9.86 0.68
C PRO A 59 -12.00 -9.81 1.84
N SER A 60 -13.09 -10.57 1.79
CA SER A 60 -14.04 -10.66 2.89
C SER A 60 -13.47 -11.35 4.13
N GLN A 61 -12.36 -12.07 4.00
CA GLN A 61 -11.63 -12.72 5.09
C GLN A 61 -10.42 -11.93 5.56
N ALA A 62 -10.22 -10.72 5.06
CA ALA A 62 -9.07 -9.90 5.41
C ALA A 62 -9.06 -9.58 6.90
N GLN A 63 -7.87 -9.60 7.48
CA GLN A 63 -7.59 -9.26 8.87
C GLN A 63 -6.62 -8.08 8.92
N ARG A 64 -6.51 -7.46 10.09
CA ARG A 64 -5.56 -6.35 10.29
C ARG A 64 -4.16 -6.73 9.82
N GLY A 65 -3.59 -5.88 8.99
CA GLY A 65 -2.27 -6.08 8.41
C GLY A 65 -2.28 -6.72 7.03
N ASP A 66 -3.43 -7.23 6.56
CA ASP A 66 -3.53 -7.74 5.21
C ASP A 66 -3.56 -6.59 4.20
N LEU A 67 -3.12 -6.87 2.97
CA LEU A 67 -3.10 -5.89 1.89
C LEU A 67 -4.35 -6.01 1.03
N LEU A 68 -4.97 -4.87 0.74
CA LEU A 68 -6.09 -4.76 -0.19
C LEU A 68 -5.61 -4.09 -1.47
N PHE A 69 -6.10 -4.55 -2.62
CA PHE A 69 -5.62 -4.12 -3.93
C PHE A 69 -6.77 -3.69 -4.83
N TRP A 70 -6.47 -2.82 -5.78
CA TRP A 70 -7.41 -2.36 -6.82
C TRP A 70 -6.74 -2.45 -8.19
N GLY A 71 -7.56 -2.69 -9.21
CA GLY A 71 -7.12 -2.81 -10.58
C GLY A 71 -6.75 -4.24 -10.98
N PRO A 72 -6.59 -4.50 -12.28
CA PRO A 72 -6.23 -5.82 -12.78
C PRO A 72 -4.89 -6.29 -12.20
N GLY A 73 -4.87 -7.49 -11.60
CA GLY A 73 -3.65 -8.03 -10.99
C GLY A 73 -3.08 -7.18 -9.86
N GLY A 74 -3.91 -6.36 -9.20
CA GLY A 74 -3.46 -5.48 -8.13
C GLY A 74 -2.60 -4.31 -8.60
N SER A 75 -2.69 -3.93 -9.88
CA SER A 75 -1.69 -3.05 -10.52
C SER A 75 -1.92 -1.56 -10.29
N GLN A 76 -3.09 -1.14 -9.79
CA GLN A 76 -3.43 0.28 -9.71
C GLN A 76 -3.26 0.89 -8.33
N HIS A 77 -3.57 0.15 -7.27
CA HIS A 77 -3.50 0.68 -5.92
C HIS A 77 -3.40 -0.44 -4.89
N VAL A 78 -2.80 -0.12 -3.74
CA VAL A 78 -2.70 -1.01 -2.58
C VAL A 78 -2.88 -0.20 -1.30
N ALA A 79 -3.52 -0.80 -0.30
CA ALA A 79 -3.66 -0.24 1.04
C ALA A 79 -3.49 -1.34 2.09
N ILE A 80 -3.21 -0.95 3.33
CA ILE A 80 -3.10 -1.87 4.47
C ILE A 80 -4.42 -1.84 5.23
N TYR A 81 -5.07 -3.00 5.37
CA TYR A 81 -6.31 -3.13 6.12
C TYR A 81 -6.03 -3.03 7.62
N LEU A 82 -6.85 -2.27 8.35
CA LEU A 82 -6.69 -2.08 9.79
C LEU A 82 -7.62 -2.95 10.63
N GLY A 83 -8.47 -3.77 10.00
CA GLY A 83 -9.27 -4.77 10.69
C GLY A 83 -10.64 -4.33 11.16
N ASP A 84 -10.96 -3.04 11.09
CA ASP A 84 -12.20 -2.45 11.59
C ASP A 84 -13.03 -1.76 10.50
N GLY A 85 -12.85 -2.17 9.25
CA GLY A 85 -13.50 -1.54 8.11
C GLY A 85 -12.76 -0.31 7.59
N THR A 86 -11.59 0.00 8.14
CA THR A 86 -10.74 1.10 7.68
C THR A 86 -9.42 0.56 7.11
N MET A 87 -8.73 1.43 6.36
CA MET A 87 -7.43 1.13 5.78
C MET A 87 -6.53 2.36 5.84
N ILE A 88 -5.21 2.12 5.83
CA ILE A 88 -4.23 3.19 5.68
C ILE A 88 -3.66 3.14 4.27
N GLU A 89 -3.58 4.29 3.62
CA GLU A 89 -3.16 4.39 2.23
C GLU A 89 -2.41 5.70 1.95
N ALA A 90 -1.59 5.68 0.90
CA ALA A 90 -1.07 6.87 0.23
C ALA A 90 -1.86 7.00 -1.08
N PRO A 91 -2.91 7.83 -1.14
CA PRO A 91 -3.91 7.71 -2.21
C PRO A 91 -3.46 8.24 -3.56
N GLN A 92 -3.03 9.48 -3.64
CA GLN A 92 -2.64 10.12 -4.90
C GLN A 92 -1.98 11.47 -4.66
N ALA A 93 -1.39 12.02 -5.71
CA ALA A 93 -0.76 13.35 -5.68
C ALA A 93 -1.74 14.41 -5.15
N GLY A 94 -1.24 15.30 -4.32
CA GLY A 94 -2.03 16.34 -3.68
C GLY A 94 -2.73 15.92 -2.40
N GLN A 95 -2.61 14.65 -2.01
CA GLN A 95 -3.19 14.12 -0.78
C GLN A 95 -2.10 13.56 0.14
N ASN A 96 -2.46 13.29 1.38
CA ASN A 96 -1.54 12.75 2.39
C ASN A 96 -1.89 11.31 2.71
N VAL A 97 -0.92 10.57 3.27
CA VAL A 97 -1.18 9.27 3.89
C VAL A 97 -2.30 9.45 4.93
N SER A 98 -3.33 8.64 4.84
CA SER A 98 -4.54 8.77 5.67
C SER A 98 -5.16 7.43 5.99
N VAL A 99 -5.93 7.42 7.09
CA VAL A 99 -6.81 6.31 7.44
C VAL A 99 -8.21 6.66 6.95
N VAL A 100 -8.79 5.79 6.14
CA VAL A 100 -10.10 6.02 5.52
C VAL A 100 -10.92 4.74 5.56
N PRO A 101 -12.27 4.81 5.40
CA PRO A 101 -13.07 3.61 5.19
C PRO A 101 -12.63 2.85 3.96
N VAL A 102 -12.70 1.52 4.01
CA VAL A 102 -12.36 0.68 2.86
C VAL A 102 -13.33 0.93 1.71
N ARG A 103 -12.78 1.10 0.50
CA ARG A 103 -13.56 1.18 -0.74
C ARG A 103 -13.63 -0.21 -1.35
N TRP A 104 -14.74 -0.91 -1.10
CA TRP A 104 -14.91 -2.30 -1.57
C TRP A 104 -15.18 -2.40 -3.07
N ALA A 105 -15.64 -1.31 -3.70
CA ALA A 105 -15.92 -1.29 -5.14
C ALA A 105 -14.63 -1.36 -5.95
N ASN A 106 -14.65 -2.12 -7.05
CA ASN A 106 -13.54 -2.26 -8.00
C ASN A 106 -12.26 -2.84 -7.40
N MET A 107 -12.37 -3.47 -6.24
CA MET A 107 -11.26 -4.15 -5.59
C MET A 107 -10.80 -5.35 -6.42
N SER A 108 -9.51 -5.61 -6.43
CA SER A 108 -8.94 -6.82 -7.05
C SER A 108 -9.52 -8.07 -6.37
N PRO A 109 -9.60 -9.23 -7.08
CA PRO A 109 -10.28 -10.41 -6.54
C PRO A 109 -9.70 -10.96 -5.25
N LYS A 110 -8.43 -10.69 -4.97
CA LYS A 110 -7.75 -11.22 -3.78
C LYS A 110 -7.15 -10.12 -2.93
N ALA A 111 -7.12 -10.34 -1.63
CA ALA A 111 -6.23 -9.66 -0.69
C ALA A 111 -4.97 -10.51 -0.50
N VAL A 112 -3.94 -9.96 0.14
CA VAL A 112 -2.67 -10.66 0.35
C VAL A 112 -2.29 -10.61 1.81
N ARG A 113 -1.93 -11.77 2.36
CA ARG A 113 -1.41 -11.92 3.73
C ARG A 113 0.07 -12.23 3.68
N LEU A 114 0.88 -11.39 4.32
CA LEU A 114 2.34 -11.50 4.34
C LEU A 114 2.87 -11.98 5.69
N LEU A 115 2.10 -11.84 6.74
CA LEU A 115 2.52 -12.21 8.10
C LEU A 115 1.82 -13.45 8.63
#